data_3af0a20c5bbc5a012ae1b23764c9d41c
#
_entry.id   3af0a20c5bbc5a012ae1b23764c9d41c
#
_cell.length_a   1.000
_cell.length_b   1.000
_cell.length_c   1.000
_cell.angle_alpha   90.00
_cell.angle_beta   90.00
_cell.angle_gamma   90.00
#
_symmetry.space_group_name_H-M   'P 1'
#
loop_
_entity.id
_entity.type
_entity.pdbx_description
1 polymer ?
#
loop_
_entity_poly.entity_id
_entity_poly.type
_entity_poly.pdbx_seq_one_letter_code
_entity_poly.pdbx_strand_id
1 'polypeptide(L)'
;GEKTQTVEGRVGATLNVKQPVRKGYTFTGWTPELPEKIPNEDVTYQAQWRKNRYLVQFVSEGTVLKEYTLSYGDAIPAQEEPTREGYTFVSWDKNVPDTVSDENVKNGKLVFKAVWKEIAYTISYNLAGGSLPTGKTNPTTFTINSKPMDLVQPKREGYTFEGWSGTDIKEKDTQVTVTARPLKDGTYTANWKENSYTIVFNVEGEVTRGEMKNIPLRYTQETTIPENGYVCGGYKFVGWRTGGKKSEQKVYQPGDKVSRLCATNNGTVNLYPIWEPCEYTITFDYQTGNKREKVTCKYKETYTFPTVNRLGWTFEGWSRSAGSTNVISYAPNVKTAVFEDEKDLTLYAVYKPITSAVFTGQTEHKYFITDEHELTIFTFFIQGDRKVVTTGDYGLDRSWYNLYLPDISMDAARLYQKMKIKVSYKIDKKEDGWADLRLSYQLQDGTYYDNAEKRVNDIGKCDGETVSHTFEITRKNGLDLNYFMLVFDAHGKHADEYYMSNLKVEVDLE
;
A
#
# COMPACT_ATOMS: atom_id res chain seq x y z
N GLY A 1 93.94 -44.78 27.03
CA GLY A 1 95.37 -45.10 27.17
C GLY A 1 95.76 -45.05 28.62
N GLU A 2 96.41 -46.00 29.08
CA GLU A 2 97.00 -46.05 30.43
C GLU A 2 97.94 -44.86 30.60
N LYS A 3 97.62 -43.94 31.45
CA LYS A 3 98.55 -42.89 31.90
C LYS A 3 99.31 -43.42 33.08
N THR A 4 100.59 -43.68 32.86
CA THR A 4 101.50 -44.05 33.95
C THR A 4 102.00 -42.79 34.62
N GLN A 5 101.96 -42.74 35.97
CA GLN A 5 102.52 -41.69 36.77
C GLN A 5 103.68 -42.34 37.56
N THR A 6 104.88 -41.84 37.40
CA THR A 6 106.07 -42.31 38.14
C THR A 6 106.26 -41.34 39.34
N VAL A 7 106.46 -41.95 40.51
CA VAL A 7 106.77 -41.20 41.77
C VAL A 7 108.12 -41.67 42.22
N GLU A 8 109.16 -40.79 42.25
CA GLU A 8 110.52 -41.05 42.77
C GLU A 8 110.74 -40.42 44.10
N GLY A 9 111.46 -41.09 45.04
CA GLY A 9 111.73 -40.53 46.37
C GLY A 9 112.64 -41.46 47.19
N ARG A 10 113.09 -41.05 48.36
CA ARG A 10 113.86 -41.79 49.31
C ARG A 10 113.05 -42.89 49.96
N VAL A 11 113.56 -44.06 50.11
CA VAL A 11 112.91 -45.17 50.85
C VAL A 11 112.51 -44.68 52.25
N GLY A 12 111.21 -44.99 52.63
CA GLY A 12 110.69 -44.59 53.90
C GLY A 12 110.06 -43.17 53.99
N ALA A 13 110.18 -42.36 52.86
CA ALA A 13 109.45 -41.06 52.75
C ALA A 13 107.97 -41.31 52.50
N THR A 14 107.14 -40.35 52.94
CA THR A 14 105.69 -40.46 52.71
C THR A 14 105.35 -40.55 51.21
N LEU A 15 104.55 -41.49 50.86
CA LEU A 15 104.14 -41.72 49.45
C LEU A 15 102.84 -40.92 49.19
N ASN A 16 102.87 -39.83 48.42
CA ASN A 16 101.75 -39.03 48.04
C ASN A 16 101.43 -39.28 46.57
N VAL A 17 100.31 -40.01 46.31
CA VAL A 17 99.84 -40.28 44.98
C VAL A 17 98.49 -39.55 44.78
N LYS A 18 98.45 -38.73 43.77
CA LYS A 18 97.22 -38.06 43.40
C LYS A 18 96.21 -39.11 42.88
N GLN A 19 95.03 -39.11 43.42
CA GLN A 19 93.95 -40.01 42.98
C GLN A 19 93.67 -39.85 41.49
N PRO A 20 93.72 -40.88 40.69
CA PRO A 20 93.49 -40.81 39.26
C PRO A 20 92.00 -40.60 39.01
N VAL A 21 91.69 -39.92 37.90
CA VAL A 21 90.34 -39.69 37.45
C VAL A 21 90.16 -40.38 36.08
N ARG A 22 89.12 -41.14 35.92
CA ARG A 22 88.73 -41.76 34.67
C ARG A 22 87.24 -41.49 34.40
N LYS A 23 87.03 -40.90 33.25
CA LYS A 23 85.65 -40.55 32.83
C LYS A 23 84.79 -41.80 32.77
N GLY A 24 83.65 -41.81 33.42
CA GLY A 24 82.67 -42.91 33.52
C GLY A 24 83.07 -43.99 34.56
N TYR A 25 84.08 -43.79 35.33
CA TYR A 25 84.50 -44.75 36.33
C TYR A 25 84.73 -44.07 37.69
N THR A 26 84.45 -44.85 38.72
CA THR A 26 84.81 -44.48 40.07
C THR A 26 86.07 -45.28 40.41
N PHE A 27 87.12 -44.55 40.87
CA PHE A 27 88.33 -45.19 41.39
C PHE A 27 88.05 -45.99 42.65
N THR A 28 88.44 -47.25 42.72
CA THR A 28 88.16 -48.14 43.85
C THR A 28 89.41 -48.47 44.68
N GLY A 29 90.55 -48.13 44.21
CA GLY A 29 91.77 -48.38 44.91
C GLY A 29 92.94 -48.76 43.99
N TRP A 30 94.10 -49.13 44.54
CA TRP A 30 95.31 -49.62 43.85
C TRP A 30 95.51 -51.09 44.13
N THR A 31 96.13 -51.80 43.19
CA THR A 31 96.57 -53.22 43.36
C THR A 31 98.02 -53.32 42.93
N PRO A 32 98.92 -53.79 43.82
CA PRO A 32 98.70 -54.00 45.24
C PRO A 32 98.30 -52.70 45.96
N GLU A 33 97.84 -52.80 47.21
CA GLU A 33 97.43 -51.64 48.04
C GLU A 33 98.65 -50.67 48.22
N LEU A 34 98.40 -49.35 48.11
CA LEU A 34 99.49 -48.36 48.22
C LEU A 34 99.95 -48.30 49.69
N PRO A 35 101.24 -48.47 49.92
CA PRO A 35 101.76 -48.27 51.26
C PRO A 35 101.83 -46.77 51.60
N GLU A 36 101.90 -46.47 52.91
CA GLU A 36 102.05 -45.07 53.41
C GLU A 36 103.43 -44.46 53.08
N LYS A 37 104.45 -45.31 52.89
CA LYS A 37 105.82 -44.93 52.67
C LYS A 37 106.39 -45.60 51.36
N ILE A 38 107.38 -44.91 50.74
CA ILE A 38 108.04 -45.42 49.59
C ILE A 38 108.80 -46.72 49.99
N PRO A 39 108.51 -47.86 49.28
CA PRO A 39 109.16 -49.13 49.57
C PRO A 39 110.60 -49.23 49.09
N ASN A 40 111.27 -50.26 49.48
CA ASN A 40 112.66 -50.51 49.17
C ASN A 40 112.88 -51.09 47.73
N GLU A 41 111.81 -51.37 47.06
CA GLU A 41 111.79 -51.98 45.69
C GLU A 41 110.83 -51.19 44.80
N ASP A 42 111.18 -51.18 43.49
CA ASP A 42 110.33 -50.60 42.46
C ASP A 42 109.02 -51.47 42.36
N VAL A 43 107.92 -50.88 42.65
CA VAL A 43 106.60 -51.55 42.61
C VAL A 43 105.68 -50.80 41.65
N THR A 44 105.05 -51.54 40.77
CA THR A 44 103.97 -51.00 39.92
C THR A 44 102.63 -51.25 40.57
N TYR A 45 101.90 -50.16 40.83
CA TYR A 45 100.54 -50.14 41.38
C TYR A 45 99.51 -49.91 40.25
N GLN A 46 98.51 -50.76 40.07
CA GLN A 46 97.48 -50.66 39.03
C GLN A 46 96.19 -50.11 39.64
N ALA A 47 95.75 -49.02 39.08
CA ALA A 47 94.48 -48.43 39.48
C ALA A 47 93.29 -49.35 39.16
N GLN A 48 92.40 -49.56 40.16
CA GLN A 48 91.22 -50.38 40.00
C GLN A 48 89.99 -49.41 39.84
N TRP A 49 89.09 -49.83 38.97
CA TRP A 49 88.02 -49.02 38.55
C TRP A 49 86.76 -49.79 38.55
N ARG A 50 85.58 -49.11 38.96
CA ARG A 50 84.22 -49.58 38.84
C ARG A 50 83.48 -48.67 37.88
N LYS A 51 82.79 -49.15 36.85
CA LYS A 51 81.91 -48.40 36.00
C LYS A 51 80.85 -47.69 36.83
N ASN A 52 80.68 -46.39 36.55
CA ASN A 52 79.56 -45.65 37.16
C ASN A 52 78.28 -46.20 36.65
N ARG A 53 77.25 -46.25 37.51
CA ARG A 53 75.91 -46.65 37.19
C ARG A 53 74.96 -45.45 37.28
N TYR A 54 74.08 -45.34 36.27
CA TYR A 54 73.16 -44.21 36.13
C TYR A 54 71.73 -44.74 36.03
N LEU A 55 70.82 -43.97 36.58
CA LEU A 55 69.38 -44.23 36.47
C LEU A 55 68.89 -43.48 35.23
N VAL A 56 68.43 -44.26 34.23
CA VAL A 56 67.84 -43.73 33.00
C VAL A 56 66.36 -43.89 33.09
N GLN A 57 65.61 -42.76 33.03
CA GLN A 57 64.17 -42.75 33.13
C GLN A 57 63.52 -42.11 31.92
N PHE A 58 62.47 -42.73 31.39
CA PHE A 58 61.53 -42.20 30.41
C PHE A 58 60.22 -41.88 31.13
N VAL A 59 59.82 -40.60 31.10
CA VAL A 59 58.70 -40.11 31.90
C VAL A 59 57.68 -39.40 31.06
N SER A 60 56.40 -39.51 31.44
CA SER A 60 55.32 -38.73 30.90
C SER A 60 54.54 -38.11 32.04
N GLU A 61 54.35 -36.76 32.00
CA GLU A 61 53.56 -36.00 33.02
C GLU A 61 53.95 -36.36 34.47
N GLY A 62 55.25 -36.57 34.72
CA GLY A 62 55.74 -36.94 36.06
C GLY A 62 55.67 -38.41 36.39
N THR A 63 55.04 -39.23 35.58
CA THR A 63 54.96 -40.71 35.74
C THR A 63 56.09 -41.37 35.02
N VAL A 64 56.85 -42.25 35.67
CA VAL A 64 57.90 -43.06 35.05
C VAL A 64 57.26 -44.15 34.21
N LEU A 65 57.47 -44.10 32.91
CA LEU A 65 57.00 -45.13 31.94
C LEU A 65 57.97 -46.32 31.88
N LYS A 66 59.30 -46.05 31.84
CA LYS A 66 60.33 -47.05 31.85
C LYS A 66 61.53 -46.54 32.63
N GLU A 67 62.25 -47.45 33.27
CA GLU A 67 63.43 -47.18 34.10
C GLU A 67 64.50 -48.26 33.87
N TYR A 68 65.74 -47.82 33.72
CA TYR A 68 66.90 -48.69 33.59
C TYR A 68 68.02 -48.21 34.48
N THR A 69 68.72 -49.16 35.12
CA THR A 69 69.98 -48.88 35.75
C THR A 69 71.12 -49.40 34.83
N LEU A 70 71.79 -48.51 34.14
CA LEU A 70 72.83 -48.81 33.11
C LEU A 70 74.16 -48.33 33.61
N SER A 71 75.26 -49.09 33.19
CA SER A 71 76.63 -48.69 33.44
C SER A 71 77.14 -47.76 32.36
N TYR A 72 78.15 -46.98 32.68
CA TYR A 72 78.86 -46.13 31.67
C TYR A 72 79.23 -46.91 30.40
N GLY A 73 78.80 -46.38 29.22
CA GLY A 73 79.01 -46.97 27.94
C GLY A 73 78.01 -48.06 27.53
N ASP A 74 77.06 -48.41 28.44
CA ASP A 74 76.05 -49.38 28.07
C ASP A 74 75.04 -48.70 27.09
N ALA A 75 74.51 -49.46 26.15
CA ALA A 75 73.48 -49.00 25.25
C ALA A 75 72.18 -48.66 25.99
N ILE A 76 71.54 -47.51 25.65
CA ILE A 76 70.21 -47.20 26.09
C ILE A 76 69.22 -47.96 25.21
N PRO A 77 68.33 -48.80 25.77
CA PRO A 77 67.37 -49.55 24.98
C PRO A 77 66.48 -48.62 24.19
N ALA A 78 66.14 -48.97 22.93
CA ALA A 78 65.14 -48.28 22.13
C ALA A 78 63.79 -48.34 22.83
N GLN A 79 63.10 -47.23 22.75
CA GLN A 79 61.77 -47.12 23.37
C GLN A 79 60.66 -47.17 22.29
N GLU A 80 59.59 -47.90 22.57
CA GLU A 80 58.34 -47.72 21.82
C GLU A 80 57.76 -46.34 22.10
N GLU A 81 57.02 -45.79 21.13
CA GLU A 81 56.31 -44.53 21.31
C GLU A 81 55.25 -44.71 22.40
N PRO A 82 55.26 -43.89 23.43
CA PRO A 82 54.25 -43.96 24.45
C PRO A 82 52.90 -43.46 23.91
N THR A 83 51.79 -43.93 24.51
CA THR A 83 50.42 -43.49 24.19
C THR A 83 49.86 -42.64 25.30
N ARG A 84 49.14 -41.62 24.88
CA ARG A 84 48.38 -40.75 25.78
C ARG A 84 47.07 -40.37 25.12
N GLU A 85 45.96 -40.59 25.82
CA GLU A 85 44.60 -40.29 25.31
C GLU A 85 44.50 -38.83 24.92
N GLY A 86 44.07 -38.53 23.70
CA GLY A 86 43.90 -37.16 23.16
C GLY A 86 45.17 -36.48 22.73
N TYR A 87 46.31 -37.19 22.72
CA TYR A 87 47.60 -36.61 22.31
C TYR A 87 48.32 -37.55 21.36
N THR A 88 49.10 -36.97 20.47
CA THR A 88 50.10 -37.63 19.65
C THR A 88 51.45 -37.40 20.26
N PHE A 89 52.26 -38.49 20.40
CA PHE A 89 53.65 -38.37 20.81
C PHE A 89 54.46 -37.65 19.70
N VAL A 90 55.23 -36.64 20.10
CA VAL A 90 56.07 -35.85 19.14
C VAL A 90 57.53 -36.30 19.23
N SER A 91 58.09 -36.32 20.42
CA SER A 91 59.48 -36.68 20.68
C SER A 91 59.71 -36.79 22.19
N TRP A 92 60.90 -37.19 22.56
CA TRP A 92 61.44 -36.93 23.90
C TRP A 92 61.96 -35.47 23.94
N ASP A 93 61.98 -34.85 25.11
CA ASP A 93 62.38 -33.45 25.33
C ASP A 93 63.84 -33.16 24.98
N LYS A 94 64.64 -34.20 24.78
CA LYS A 94 66.02 -34.14 24.30
C LYS A 94 66.34 -35.44 23.53
N ASN A 95 67.39 -35.34 22.70
CA ASN A 95 67.85 -36.50 21.95
C ASN A 95 68.28 -37.61 22.91
N VAL A 96 67.83 -38.85 22.64
CA VAL A 96 68.23 -40.07 23.36
C VAL A 96 69.55 -40.54 22.78
N PRO A 97 70.70 -40.53 23.50
CA PRO A 97 71.98 -40.97 22.96
C PRO A 97 71.99 -42.50 22.91
N ASP A 98 72.80 -43.05 22.04
CA ASP A 98 72.95 -44.52 21.90
C ASP A 98 73.49 -45.19 23.15
N THR A 99 74.37 -44.48 23.92
CA THR A 99 74.95 -44.99 25.14
C THR A 99 74.93 -44.01 26.29
N VAL A 100 74.97 -44.52 27.50
CA VAL A 100 75.07 -43.69 28.71
C VAL A 100 76.47 -43.14 28.92
N SER A 101 76.59 -41.80 29.13
CA SER A 101 77.84 -41.12 29.38
C SER A 101 77.62 -40.05 30.50
N ASP A 102 78.80 -39.65 31.16
CA ASP A 102 78.77 -38.60 32.21
C ASP A 102 78.26 -37.26 31.70
N GLU A 103 78.34 -36.97 30.41
CA GLU A 103 78.01 -35.67 29.80
C GLU A 103 76.47 -35.42 29.85
N ASN A 104 75.73 -36.47 29.81
CA ASN A 104 74.26 -36.41 29.73
C ASN A 104 73.54 -36.60 31.08
N VAL A 105 74.38 -36.92 32.11
CA VAL A 105 73.81 -37.31 33.45
C VAL A 105 73.92 -36.16 34.40
N LYS A 106 72.80 -35.90 35.14
CA LYS A 106 72.74 -34.92 36.20
C LYS A 106 72.37 -35.59 37.47
N ASN A 107 73.20 -35.43 38.52
CA ASN A 107 72.95 -36.09 39.81
C ASN A 107 72.70 -37.59 39.72
N GLY A 108 73.47 -38.32 38.85
CA GLY A 108 73.34 -39.77 38.68
C GLY A 108 72.12 -40.23 37.89
N LYS A 109 71.37 -39.31 37.34
CA LYS A 109 70.10 -39.57 36.58
C LYS A 109 70.14 -38.93 35.20
N LEU A 110 69.58 -39.64 34.24
CA LEU A 110 69.27 -39.21 32.89
C LEU A 110 67.75 -39.41 32.67
N VAL A 111 67.02 -38.30 32.57
CA VAL A 111 65.58 -38.31 32.47
C VAL A 111 65.13 -37.76 31.11
N PHE A 112 64.37 -38.54 30.33
CA PHE A 112 63.71 -38.15 29.09
C PHE A 112 62.24 -37.92 29.35
N LYS A 113 61.72 -36.72 28.99
CA LYS A 113 60.32 -36.36 29.15
C LYS A 113 59.61 -36.45 27.79
N ALA A 114 58.48 -37.11 27.76
CA ALA A 114 57.63 -37.17 26.57
C ALA A 114 57.06 -35.78 26.24
N VAL A 115 57.18 -35.37 25.00
CA VAL A 115 56.60 -34.16 24.42
C VAL A 115 55.36 -34.57 23.64
N TRP A 116 54.26 -33.94 23.95
CA TRP A 116 52.95 -34.26 23.43
C TRP A 116 52.39 -33.10 22.60
N LYS A 117 51.61 -33.43 21.53
CA LYS A 117 50.80 -32.53 20.76
C LYS A 117 49.32 -32.96 20.92
N GLU A 118 48.45 -32.06 21.27
CA GLU A 118 47.02 -32.31 21.30
C GLU A 118 46.47 -32.76 19.94
N ILE A 119 45.61 -33.76 19.92
CA ILE A 119 44.86 -34.14 18.72
C ILE A 119 43.71 -33.19 18.59
N ALA A 120 43.59 -32.55 17.43
CA ALA A 120 42.44 -31.72 17.09
C ALA A 120 41.41 -32.59 16.36
N TYR A 121 40.19 -32.62 16.91
CA TYR A 121 39.04 -33.28 16.30
C TYR A 121 38.20 -32.25 15.60
N THR A 122 37.67 -32.57 14.42
CA THR A 122 36.87 -31.66 13.59
C THR A 122 35.39 -31.71 13.96
N ILE A 123 34.73 -30.56 13.83
CA ILE A 123 33.27 -30.44 14.01
C ILE A 123 32.69 -29.93 12.70
N SER A 124 31.77 -30.70 12.13
CA SER A 124 31.04 -30.38 10.91
C SER A 124 29.58 -30.05 11.20
N TYR A 125 29.04 -29.07 10.48
CA TYR A 125 27.66 -28.62 10.63
C TYR A 125 26.90 -28.71 9.32
N ASN A 126 25.73 -29.33 9.37
CA ASN A 126 24.72 -29.22 8.32
C ASN A 126 23.58 -28.33 8.84
N LEU A 127 23.53 -27.10 8.34
CA LEU A 127 22.49 -26.15 8.75
C LEU A 127 21.15 -26.38 8.04
N ALA A 128 21.07 -27.32 7.11
CA ALA A 128 19.87 -27.71 6.37
C ALA A 128 19.08 -26.50 5.83
N GLY A 129 19.78 -25.57 5.21
CA GLY A 129 19.21 -24.34 4.62
C GLY A 129 19.04 -23.18 5.59
N GLY A 130 19.46 -23.33 6.84
CA GLY A 130 19.53 -22.23 7.81
C GLY A 130 20.87 -21.49 7.76
N SER A 131 20.99 -20.47 8.58
CA SER A 131 22.22 -19.68 8.78
C SER A 131 22.39 -19.33 10.26
N LEU A 132 23.64 -19.16 10.69
CA LEU A 132 23.90 -18.61 12.01
C LEU A 132 23.59 -17.12 12.06
N PRO A 133 23.20 -16.57 13.22
CA PRO A 133 23.01 -15.14 13.39
C PRO A 133 24.31 -14.37 13.05
N THR A 134 24.17 -13.17 12.53
CA THR A 134 25.31 -12.31 12.13
C THR A 134 26.33 -12.17 13.25
N GLY A 135 27.60 -12.39 12.96
CA GLY A 135 28.71 -12.30 13.90
C GLY A 135 28.80 -13.46 14.89
N LYS A 136 27.99 -14.52 14.72
CA LYS A 136 28.09 -15.75 15.53
C LYS A 136 28.67 -16.88 14.70
N THR A 137 29.51 -17.71 15.35
CA THR A 137 30.11 -18.90 14.74
C THR A 137 30.05 -20.04 15.75
N ASN A 138 29.98 -21.25 15.24
CA ASN A 138 30.20 -22.45 16.02
C ASN A 138 31.66 -22.88 15.95
N PRO A 139 32.19 -23.61 16.95
CA PRO A 139 33.55 -24.14 16.94
C PRO A 139 33.69 -25.16 15.80
N THR A 140 34.82 -25.13 15.11
CA THR A 140 35.12 -26.10 14.01
C THR A 140 36.05 -27.22 14.44
N THR A 141 36.68 -27.06 15.60
CA THR A 141 37.58 -28.07 16.19
C THR A 141 37.50 -28.06 17.70
N PHE A 142 37.89 -29.15 18.30
CA PHE A 142 38.15 -29.23 19.74
C PHE A 142 39.30 -30.17 20.02
N THR A 143 39.90 -30.05 21.21
CA THR A 143 40.92 -30.94 21.76
C THR A 143 40.46 -31.48 23.12
N ILE A 144 41.23 -32.39 23.70
CA ILE A 144 40.97 -32.94 25.05
C ILE A 144 40.88 -31.87 26.13
N ASN A 145 41.57 -30.72 25.92
CA ASN A 145 41.58 -29.62 26.87
C ASN A 145 40.61 -28.50 26.54
N SER A 146 39.79 -28.67 25.49
CA SER A 146 38.77 -27.66 25.13
C SER A 146 37.74 -27.53 26.23
N LYS A 147 37.39 -26.27 26.54
CA LYS A 147 36.28 -25.99 27.43
C LYS A 147 34.96 -26.34 26.75
N PRO A 148 33.91 -26.67 27.53
CA PRO A 148 32.58 -26.84 26.96
C PRO A 148 32.16 -25.64 26.11
N MET A 149 31.54 -25.89 24.95
CA MET A 149 31.18 -24.88 23.93
C MET A 149 29.73 -25.10 23.54
N ASP A 150 28.88 -24.11 23.78
CA ASP A 150 27.49 -24.17 23.38
C ASP A 150 27.32 -23.88 21.90
N LEU A 151 26.50 -24.68 21.22
CA LEU A 151 26.18 -24.48 19.81
C LEU A 151 25.17 -23.34 19.67
N VAL A 152 25.48 -22.41 18.79
CA VAL A 152 24.60 -21.30 18.43
C VAL A 152 23.41 -21.83 17.65
N GLN A 153 22.18 -21.46 18.06
CA GLN A 153 20.98 -21.82 17.34
C GLN A 153 20.94 -21.10 15.98
N PRO A 154 20.80 -21.81 14.88
CA PRO A 154 20.67 -21.22 13.56
C PRO A 154 19.26 -20.64 13.37
N LYS A 155 19.09 -19.80 12.32
CA LYS A 155 17.80 -19.28 11.88
C LYS A 155 17.54 -19.70 10.44
N ARG A 156 16.26 -19.94 10.14
CA ARG A 156 15.78 -20.23 8.79
C ARG A 156 14.42 -19.57 8.62
N GLU A 157 14.30 -18.72 7.60
CA GLU A 157 13.06 -18.01 7.34
C GLU A 157 11.92 -18.99 7.05
N GLY A 158 10.78 -18.78 7.73
CA GLY A 158 9.60 -19.61 7.59
C GLY A 158 9.68 -20.97 8.29
N TYR A 159 10.69 -21.18 9.12
CA TYR A 159 10.87 -22.43 9.87
C TYR A 159 11.19 -22.17 11.34
N THR A 160 10.74 -23.06 12.20
CA THR A 160 11.08 -23.11 13.61
C THR A 160 12.20 -24.12 13.81
N PHE A 161 13.27 -23.73 14.51
CA PHE A 161 14.35 -24.65 14.89
C PHE A 161 13.86 -25.63 15.93
N GLU A 162 13.94 -26.94 15.63
CA GLU A 162 13.53 -28.02 16.53
C GLU A 162 14.71 -28.61 17.34
N GLY A 163 15.94 -28.19 17.01
CA GLY A 163 17.13 -28.64 17.72
C GLY A 163 18.17 -29.25 16.78
N TRP A 164 19.33 -29.50 17.37
CA TRP A 164 20.43 -30.24 16.78
C TRP A 164 20.22 -31.75 16.91
N SER A 165 20.63 -32.50 15.92
CA SER A 165 20.84 -33.94 15.98
C SER A 165 22.25 -34.24 15.50
N GLY A 166 22.82 -35.40 15.90
CA GLY A 166 24.17 -35.79 15.48
C GLY A 166 24.94 -36.49 16.59
N THR A 167 26.26 -36.24 16.61
CA THR A 167 27.19 -36.91 17.51
C THR A 167 26.75 -36.80 18.97
N ASP A 168 26.50 -37.95 19.58
CA ASP A 168 26.08 -38.14 20.99
C ASP A 168 24.79 -37.45 21.40
N ILE A 169 23.98 -37.01 20.45
CA ILE A 169 22.63 -36.50 20.67
C ILE A 169 21.63 -37.64 20.46
N LYS A 170 20.98 -38.09 21.52
CA LYS A 170 19.96 -39.16 21.46
C LYS A 170 18.64 -38.70 20.90
N GLU A 171 18.22 -37.50 21.29
CA GLU A 171 17.02 -36.80 20.82
C GLU A 171 17.38 -35.39 20.43
N LYS A 172 16.63 -34.79 19.51
CA LYS A 172 16.85 -33.41 19.09
C LYS A 172 16.87 -32.47 20.28
N ASP A 173 17.90 -31.63 20.38
CA ASP A 173 18.04 -30.68 21.46
C ASP A 173 18.36 -29.28 20.90
N THR A 174 17.66 -28.27 21.42
CA THR A 174 17.86 -26.87 21.06
C THR A 174 19.08 -26.25 21.74
N GLN A 175 19.55 -26.86 22.84
CA GLN A 175 20.70 -26.42 23.64
C GLN A 175 21.75 -27.53 23.73
N VAL A 176 22.64 -27.55 22.76
CA VAL A 176 23.72 -28.55 22.69
C VAL A 176 25.04 -27.93 23.11
N THR A 177 25.69 -28.55 24.09
CA THR A 177 27.04 -28.20 24.52
C THR A 177 28.01 -29.26 24.03
N VAL A 178 28.97 -28.88 23.19
CA VAL A 178 30.08 -29.74 22.78
C VAL A 178 31.09 -29.79 23.90
N THR A 179 31.39 -31.02 24.37
CA THR A 179 32.41 -31.27 25.39
C THR A 179 33.64 -31.95 24.79
N ALA A 180 34.74 -31.96 25.52
CA ALA A 180 36.00 -32.61 25.09
C ALA A 180 35.88 -34.13 24.91
N ARG A 181 34.76 -34.75 25.25
CA ARG A 181 34.50 -36.19 25.10
C ARG A 181 33.18 -36.44 24.42
N PRO A 182 33.08 -37.48 23.61
CA PRO A 182 34.17 -38.42 23.22
C PRO A 182 35.16 -37.80 22.24
N LEU A 183 36.41 -38.32 22.27
CA LEU A 183 37.54 -37.89 21.44
C LEU A 183 37.41 -38.48 20.03
N LYS A 184 36.47 -37.92 19.23
CA LYS A 184 36.19 -38.28 17.83
C LYS A 184 35.62 -37.07 17.10
N ASP A 185 35.70 -37.03 15.79
CA ASP A 185 35.07 -36.01 14.96
C ASP A 185 33.55 -35.97 15.25
N GLY A 186 33.01 -34.73 15.25
CA GLY A 186 31.61 -34.47 15.51
C GLY A 186 30.86 -33.98 14.26
N THR A 187 29.61 -34.41 14.12
CA THR A 187 28.69 -33.94 13.09
C THR A 187 27.38 -33.51 13.72
N TYR A 188 26.91 -32.29 13.40
CA TYR A 188 25.66 -31.74 13.92
C TYR A 188 24.79 -31.29 12.78
N THR A 189 23.51 -31.69 12.79
CA THR A 189 22.52 -31.32 11.79
C THR A 189 21.40 -30.53 12.45
N ALA A 190 21.11 -29.35 11.89
CA ALA A 190 19.98 -28.55 12.31
C ALA A 190 18.67 -29.15 11.79
N ASN A 191 17.69 -29.30 12.70
CA ASN A 191 16.36 -29.83 12.36
C ASN A 191 15.34 -28.71 12.41
N TRP A 192 14.43 -28.73 11.44
CA TRP A 192 13.48 -27.65 11.20
C TRP A 192 12.04 -28.17 11.09
N LYS A 193 11.12 -27.42 11.66
CA LYS A 193 9.68 -27.56 11.42
C LYS A 193 9.22 -26.39 10.57
N GLU A 194 8.57 -26.68 9.47
CA GLU A 194 7.97 -25.66 8.63
C GLU A 194 6.83 -24.95 9.38
N ASN A 195 6.88 -23.63 9.38
CA ASN A 195 5.88 -22.79 10.02
C ASN A 195 4.56 -22.82 9.25
N SER A 196 3.48 -22.61 9.96
CA SER A 196 2.15 -22.42 9.37
C SER A 196 1.70 -20.98 9.52
N TYR A 197 0.83 -20.53 8.61
CA TYR A 197 0.14 -19.25 8.69
C TYR A 197 -1.26 -19.36 8.08
N THR A 198 -2.09 -18.35 8.29
CA THR A 198 -3.45 -18.32 7.75
C THR A 198 -3.67 -17.04 6.98
N ILE A 199 -4.20 -17.14 5.76
CA ILE A 199 -4.75 -15.99 5.03
C ILE A 199 -6.17 -15.76 5.54
N VAL A 200 -6.44 -14.57 6.04
CA VAL A 200 -7.73 -14.14 6.56
C VAL A 200 -8.29 -13.05 5.66
N PHE A 201 -9.51 -13.29 5.16
CA PHE A 201 -10.23 -12.31 4.35
C PHE A 201 -11.13 -11.49 5.27
N ASN A 202 -10.82 -10.23 5.39
CA ASN A 202 -11.52 -9.31 6.27
C ASN A 202 -12.64 -8.57 5.51
N VAL A 203 -13.61 -8.11 6.27
CA VAL A 203 -14.67 -7.25 5.76
C VAL A 203 -14.22 -5.79 5.92
N GLU A 204 -14.40 -5.00 4.87
CA GLU A 204 -14.16 -3.56 4.90
C GLU A 204 -15.15 -2.85 3.98
N GLY A 205 -15.64 -1.68 4.41
CA GLY A 205 -16.68 -0.95 3.72
C GLY A 205 -18.10 -1.44 4.09
N GLU A 206 -19.08 -1.03 3.30
CA GLU A 206 -20.49 -1.40 3.47
C GLU A 206 -20.80 -2.74 2.79
N VAL A 207 -20.12 -3.80 3.22
CA VAL A 207 -20.41 -5.16 2.74
C VAL A 207 -21.80 -5.58 3.19
N THR A 208 -22.68 -5.83 2.23
CA THR A 208 -24.08 -6.13 2.50
C THR A 208 -24.37 -7.61 2.69
N ARG A 209 -23.54 -8.49 2.10
CA ARG A 209 -23.67 -9.95 2.18
C ARG A 209 -22.43 -10.66 1.67
N GLY A 210 -22.41 -11.96 1.90
CA GLY A 210 -21.34 -12.86 1.48
C GLY A 210 -20.37 -13.23 2.60
N GLU A 211 -19.56 -14.23 2.36
CA GLU A 211 -18.55 -14.72 3.29
C GLU A 211 -17.33 -15.25 2.55
N MET A 212 -16.21 -15.26 3.22
CA MET A 212 -14.95 -15.83 2.73
C MET A 212 -14.39 -16.82 3.74
N LYS A 213 -13.86 -17.96 3.27
CA LYS A 213 -13.19 -18.93 4.11
C LYS A 213 -11.71 -18.59 4.23
N ASN A 214 -11.19 -18.62 5.46
CA ASN A 214 -9.77 -18.46 5.71
C ASN A 214 -8.99 -19.66 5.15
N ILE A 215 -7.74 -19.42 4.70
CA ILE A 215 -6.90 -20.43 4.09
C ILE A 215 -5.68 -20.71 4.99
N PRO A 216 -5.65 -21.82 5.74
CA PRO A 216 -4.48 -22.23 6.48
C PRO A 216 -3.45 -22.86 5.52
N LEU A 217 -2.17 -22.49 5.69
CA LEU A 217 -1.07 -22.88 4.81
C LEU A 217 0.20 -23.18 5.61
N ARG A 218 1.08 -24.00 5.04
CA ARG A 218 2.49 -24.06 5.41
C ARG A 218 3.27 -22.99 4.65
N TYR A 219 4.42 -22.61 5.19
CA TYR A 219 5.20 -21.47 4.64
C TYR A 219 5.52 -21.60 3.15
N THR A 220 5.95 -22.79 2.68
CA THR A 220 6.28 -23.01 1.27
C THR A 220 5.11 -23.47 0.41
N GLN A 221 3.98 -23.76 1.01
CA GLN A 221 2.79 -24.22 0.30
C GLN A 221 2.24 -23.13 -0.58
N GLU A 222 2.10 -23.41 -1.88
CA GLU A 222 1.45 -22.53 -2.84
C GLU A 222 -0.08 -22.68 -2.74
N THR A 223 -0.78 -21.55 -2.85
CA THR A 223 -2.23 -21.50 -3.00
C THR A 223 -2.61 -20.43 -4.01
N THR A 224 -3.86 -20.47 -4.44
CA THR A 224 -4.44 -19.45 -5.35
C THR A 224 -5.36 -18.56 -4.55
N ILE A 225 -5.25 -17.24 -4.73
CA ILE A 225 -6.18 -16.27 -4.16
C ILE A 225 -7.57 -16.52 -4.79
N PRO A 226 -8.60 -16.78 -3.99
CA PRO A 226 -9.93 -17.10 -4.50
C PRO A 226 -10.65 -15.88 -5.05
N GLU A 227 -11.71 -16.14 -5.83
CA GLU A 227 -12.68 -15.13 -6.21
C GLU A 227 -13.31 -14.48 -4.97
N ASN A 228 -13.73 -13.24 -5.13
CA ASN A 228 -14.38 -12.51 -4.05
C ASN A 228 -15.81 -13.04 -3.79
N GLY A 229 -16.07 -13.40 -2.56
CA GLY A 229 -17.40 -13.83 -2.10
C GLY A 229 -18.23 -12.72 -1.43
N TYR A 230 -17.67 -11.52 -1.21
CA TYR A 230 -18.39 -10.40 -0.62
C TYR A 230 -19.13 -9.58 -1.67
N VAL A 231 -20.25 -8.97 -1.28
CA VAL A 231 -21.03 -8.03 -2.09
C VAL A 231 -21.08 -6.70 -1.36
N CYS A 232 -20.71 -5.63 -2.05
CA CYS A 232 -20.85 -4.26 -1.60
C CYS A 232 -21.72 -3.52 -2.62
N GLY A 233 -22.94 -3.08 -2.18
CA GLY A 233 -23.91 -2.43 -3.07
C GLY A 233 -23.32 -1.16 -3.69
N GLY A 234 -23.53 -0.99 -4.98
CA GLY A 234 -23.01 0.17 -5.72
C GLY A 234 -21.50 0.14 -6.02
N TYR A 235 -20.77 -0.92 -5.60
CA TYR A 235 -19.33 -1.04 -5.83
C TYR A 235 -18.98 -2.35 -6.54
N LYS A 236 -17.93 -2.31 -7.34
CA LYS A 236 -17.31 -3.49 -7.94
C LYS A 236 -16.02 -3.83 -7.18
N PHE A 237 -15.79 -5.11 -6.98
CA PHE A 237 -14.54 -5.60 -6.44
C PHE A 237 -13.43 -5.51 -7.50
N VAL A 238 -12.24 -5.03 -7.07
CA VAL A 238 -11.08 -4.87 -7.98
C VAL A 238 -9.81 -5.55 -7.49
N GLY A 239 -9.82 -6.16 -6.30
CA GLY A 239 -8.67 -6.91 -5.78
C GLY A 239 -8.64 -6.96 -4.27
N TRP A 240 -7.63 -7.65 -3.76
CA TRP A 240 -7.33 -7.78 -2.34
C TRP A 240 -6.08 -6.98 -1.98
N ARG A 241 -6.06 -6.27 -0.87
CA ARG A 241 -4.86 -5.60 -0.35
C ARG A 241 -4.48 -6.13 1.03
N THR A 242 -3.19 -6.11 1.34
CA THR A 242 -2.72 -6.32 2.71
C THR A 242 -3.10 -5.14 3.61
N GLY A 243 -3.17 -5.36 4.92
CA GLY A 243 -3.28 -4.29 5.91
C GLY A 243 -2.03 -3.40 5.96
N GLY A 244 -2.05 -2.43 6.89
CA GLY A 244 -0.93 -1.53 7.13
C GLY A 244 -0.97 -0.22 6.34
N LYS A 245 0.14 0.50 6.32
CA LYS A 245 0.25 1.80 5.64
C LYS A 245 0.11 1.64 4.13
N LYS A 246 -0.54 2.58 3.47
CA LYS A 246 -0.83 2.53 2.02
C LYS A 246 0.41 2.28 1.15
N SER A 247 1.57 2.83 1.54
CA SER A 247 2.85 2.66 0.83
C SER A 247 3.45 1.24 0.92
N GLU A 248 2.98 0.44 1.87
CA GLU A 248 3.50 -0.91 2.16
C GLU A 248 2.50 -2.01 1.73
N GLN A 249 1.32 -1.61 1.26
CA GLN A 249 0.27 -2.55 0.86
C GLN A 249 0.63 -3.28 -0.42
N LYS A 250 0.48 -4.59 -0.39
CA LYS A 250 0.53 -5.43 -1.59
C LYS A 250 -0.89 -5.70 -2.05
N VAL A 251 -1.08 -5.70 -3.36
CA VAL A 251 -2.36 -6.00 -4.00
C VAL A 251 -2.27 -7.35 -4.69
N TYR A 252 -3.33 -8.14 -4.54
CA TYR A 252 -3.50 -9.46 -5.14
C TYR A 252 -4.81 -9.50 -5.92
N GLN A 253 -4.78 -10.22 -7.04
CA GLN A 253 -5.96 -10.50 -7.84
C GLN A 253 -6.46 -11.93 -7.58
N PRO A 254 -7.75 -12.19 -7.75
CA PRO A 254 -8.25 -13.56 -7.87
C PRO A 254 -7.46 -14.31 -8.93
N GLY A 255 -7.06 -15.55 -8.62
CA GLY A 255 -6.21 -16.35 -9.51
C GLY A 255 -4.70 -16.21 -9.27
N ASP A 256 -4.25 -15.21 -8.52
CA ASP A 256 -2.83 -15.07 -8.17
C ASP A 256 -2.34 -16.25 -7.35
N LYS A 257 -1.20 -16.82 -7.74
CA LYS A 257 -0.50 -17.85 -6.99
C LYS A 257 0.41 -17.23 -5.94
N VAL A 258 0.24 -17.63 -4.70
CA VAL A 258 0.97 -17.06 -3.57
C VAL A 258 1.53 -18.15 -2.66
N SER A 259 2.71 -17.89 -2.10
CA SER A 259 3.35 -18.68 -1.06
C SER A 259 4.25 -17.79 -0.22
N ARG A 260 4.73 -18.26 0.92
CA ARG A 260 5.72 -17.56 1.76
C ARG A 260 5.30 -16.15 2.20
N LEU A 261 4.02 -15.94 2.42
CA LEU A 261 3.50 -14.62 2.76
C LEU A 261 3.79 -14.21 4.21
N CYS A 262 3.95 -15.18 5.12
CA CYS A 262 4.24 -14.93 6.53
C CYS A 262 5.20 -16.00 7.08
N ALA A 263 6.39 -15.58 7.49
CA ALA A 263 7.42 -16.46 8.04
C ALA A 263 7.18 -16.85 9.53
N THR A 264 6.27 -16.15 10.22
CA THR A 264 5.99 -16.38 11.63
C THR A 264 5.08 -17.60 11.80
N ASN A 265 5.43 -18.51 12.71
CA ASN A 265 4.58 -19.67 13.00
C ASN A 265 3.25 -19.25 13.60
N ASN A 266 2.15 -19.82 13.09
CA ASN A 266 0.76 -19.47 13.39
C ASN A 266 0.44 -17.97 13.10
N GLY A 267 1.21 -17.34 12.21
CA GLY A 267 0.99 -15.97 11.79
C GLY A 267 -0.27 -15.80 10.95
N THR A 268 -0.67 -14.55 10.73
CA THR A 268 -1.87 -14.19 9.97
C THR A 268 -1.51 -13.19 8.90
N VAL A 269 -2.03 -13.42 7.70
CA VAL A 269 -2.00 -12.47 6.57
C VAL A 269 -3.41 -11.96 6.36
N ASN A 270 -3.66 -10.72 6.75
CA ASN A 270 -4.96 -10.09 6.59
C ASN A 270 -5.08 -9.48 5.20
N LEU A 271 -6.09 -9.90 4.46
CA LEU A 271 -6.48 -9.35 3.17
C LEU A 271 -7.80 -8.60 3.31
N TYR A 272 -7.87 -7.42 2.70
CA TYR A 272 -9.02 -6.53 2.68
C TYR A 272 -9.45 -6.31 1.24
N PRO A 273 -10.76 -6.30 0.96
CA PRO A 273 -11.22 -6.05 -0.40
C PRO A 273 -10.95 -4.60 -0.81
N ILE A 274 -10.64 -4.42 -2.07
CA ILE A 274 -10.57 -3.10 -2.70
C ILE A 274 -11.85 -2.93 -3.51
N TRP A 275 -12.57 -1.85 -3.23
CA TRP A 275 -13.82 -1.51 -3.88
C TRP A 275 -13.67 -0.26 -4.73
N GLU A 276 -14.21 -0.28 -5.93
CA GLU A 276 -14.40 0.89 -6.78
C GLU A 276 -15.88 1.14 -6.99
N PRO A 277 -16.37 2.40 -6.91
CA PRO A 277 -17.75 2.70 -7.18
C PRO A 277 -18.12 2.34 -8.62
N CYS A 278 -19.25 1.68 -8.78
CA CYS A 278 -19.80 1.39 -10.11
C CYS A 278 -20.22 2.69 -10.79
N GLU A 279 -20.14 2.70 -12.10
CA GLU A 279 -20.64 3.79 -12.94
C GLU A 279 -22.03 3.44 -13.46
N TYR A 280 -22.94 4.40 -13.35
CA TYR A 280 -24.32 4.30 -13.79
C TYR A 280 -24.67 5.47 -14.70
N THR A 281 -25.68 5.27 -15.55
CA THR A 281 -26.18 6.31 -16.44
C THR A 281 -27.43 6.96 -15.83
N ILE A 282 -27.40 8.28 -15.67
CA ILE A 282 -28.57 9.09 -15.37
C ILE A 282 -29.08 9.64 -16.67
N THR A 283 -30.31 9.31 -17.03
CA THR A 283 -31.01 9.85 -18.22
C THR A 283 -32.00 10.91 -17.76
N PHE A 284 -31.83 12.14 -18.17
CA PHE A 284 -32.78 13.23 -17.98
C PHE A 284 -33.69 13.29 -19.20
N ASP A 285 -34.95 12.87 -19.04
CA ASP A 285 -36.00 12.98 -20.05
C ASP A 285 -36.75 14.31 -19.84
N TYR A 286 -36.58 15.21 -20.77
CA TYR A 286 -37.17 16.56 -20.67
C TYR A 286 -38.67 16.59 -20.91
N GLN A 287 -39.27 15.45 -21.29
CA GLN A 287 -40.68 15.34 -21.65
C GLN A 287 -41.13 16.41 -22.70
N THR A 288 -40.18 16.82 -23.54
CA THR A 288 -40.43 17.77 -24.64
C THR A 288 -39.90 17.13 -25.93
N GLY A 289 -40.79 16.52 -26.72
CA GLY A 289 -40.39 15.72 -27.88
C GLY A 289 -39.51 14.55 -27.46
N ASN A 290 -38.40 14.33 -28.18
CA ASN A 290 -37.45 13.25 -27.91
C ASN A 290 -36.16 13.76 -27.19
N LYS A 291 -36.20 14.94 -26.59
CA LYS A 291 -35.01 15.52 -25.96
C LYS A 291 -34.68 14.77 -24.68
N ARG A 292 -33.49 14.16 -24.67
CA ARG A 292 -32.92 13.46 -23.54
C ARG A 292 -31.46 13.80 -23.41
N GLU A 293 -31.00 13.92 -22.17
CA GLU A 293 -29.60 14.09 -21.81
C GLU A 293 -29.14 12.92 -20.95
N LYS A 294 -27.92 12.41 -21.18
CA LYS A 294 -27.34 11.32 -20.42
C LYS A 294 -26.07 11.79 -19.74
N VAL A 295 -25.94 11.46 -18.46
CA VAL A 295 -24.78 11.76 -17.64
C VAL A 295 -24.35 10.48 -16.97
N THR A 296 -23.03 10.17 -17.03
CA THR A 296 -22.45 9.07 -16.26
C THR A 296 -22.06 9.59 -14.89
N CYS A 297 -22.43 8.87 -13.85
CA CYS A 297 -22.13 9.21 -12.46
C CYS A 297 -21.69 7.96 -11.70
N LYS A 298 -20.69 8.10 -10.83
CA LYS A 298 -20.26 7.02 -9.93
C LYS A 298 -21.18 6.95 -8.70
N TYR A 299 -21.34 5.75 -8.18
CA TYR A 299 -22.04 5.55 -6.92
C TYR A 299 -21.44 6.41 -5.80
N LYS A 300 -22.30 7.05 -5.00
CA LYS A 300 -21.93 8.05 -3.97
C LYS A 300 -21.25 9.32 -4.49
N GLU A 301 -21.15 9.52 -5.80
CA GLU A 301 -20.65 10.76 -6.37
C GLU A 301 -21.77 11.80 -6.47
N THR A 302 -21.36 13.06 -6.36
CA THR A 302 -22.30 14.19 -6.52
C THR A 302 -22.44 14.53 -7.99
N TYR A 303 -23.67 14.65 -8.47
CA TYR A 303 -23.97 15.08 -9.83
C TYR A 303 -24.84 16.35 -9.83
N THR A 304 -24.81 17.08 -10.95
CA THR A 304 -25.53 18.33 -11.14
C THR A 304 -26.74 18.09 -12.03
N PHE A 305 -27.87 18.62 -11.62
CA PHE A 305 -29.09 18.62 -12.44
C PHE A 305 -28.95 19.60 -13.61
N PRO A 306 -29.33 19.22 -14.83
CA PRO A 306 -29.36 20.14 -15.95
C PRO A 306 -30.44 21.22 -15.74
N THR A 307 -30.13 22.42 -16.25
CA THR A 307 -31.11 23.51 -16.31
C THR A 307 -32.10 23.24 -17.43
N VAL A 308 -33.36 23.30 -17.11
CA VAL A 308 -34.45 23.02 -18.05
C VAL A 308 -35.32 24.23 -18.24
N ASN A 309 -35.51 24.61 -19.50
CA ASN A 309 -36.47 25.66 -19.87
C ASN A 309 -37.45 25.08 -20.87
N ARG A 310 -38.73 25.28 -20.58
CA ARG A 310 -39.84 24.97 -21.47
C ARG A 310 -40.75 26.19 -21.57
N LEU A 311 -40.90 26.66 -22.77
CA LEU A 311 -41.70 27.86 -23.05
C LEU A 311 -43.13 27.67 -22.53
N GLY A 312 -43.63 28.60 -21.71
CA GLY A 312 -44.95 28.58 -21.10
C GLY A 312 -45.16 27.66 -19.91
N TRP A 313 -44.07 27.11 -19.41
CA TRP A 313 -44.10 26.21 -18.28
C TRP A 313 -43.07 26.58 -17.24
N THR A 314 -43.40 26.52 -15.99
CA THR A 314 -42.45 26.57 -14.89
C THR A 314 -41.91 25.18 -14.64
N PHE A 315 -40.60 25.01 -14.61
CA PHE A 315 -39.97 23.77 -14.21
C PHE A 315 -40.09 23.61 -12.70
N GLU A 316 -40.75 22.53 -12.25
CA GLU A 316 -40.97 22.22 -10.85
C GLU A 316 -39.88 21.30 -10.27
N GLY A 317 -39.21 20.53 -11.10
CA GLY A 317 -38.19 19.57 -10.70
C GLY A 317 -38.21 18.29 -11.53
N TRP A 318 -37.65 17.24 -10.95
CA TRP A 318 -37.52 15.94 -11.60
C TRP A 318 -38.34 14.86 -10.87
N SER A 319 -38.88 13.91 -11.60
CA SER A 319 -39.64 12.76 -11.07
C SER A 319 -39.03 11.46 -11.56
N ARG A 320 -39.15 10.38 -10.78
CA ARG A 320 -38.77 9.02 -11.19
C ARG A 320 -39.78 8.35 -12.11
N SER A 321 -40.93 8.94 -12.29
CA SER A 321 -42.01 8.39 -13.12
C SER A 321 -42.46 9.39 -14.15
N ALA A 322 -42.61 8.93 -15.40
CA ALA A 322 -43.11 9.74 -16.49
C ALA A 322 -44.55 10.21 -16.19
N GLY A 323 -44.87 11.48 -16.49
CA GLY A 323 -46.17 12.06 -16.29
C GLY A 323 -46.58 12.28 -14.82
N SER A 324 -45.72 12.01 -13.86
CA SER A 324 -45.96 12.29 -12.46
C SER A 324 -45.85 13.79 -12.17
N THR A 325 -46.71 14.31 -11.32
CA THR A 325 -46.61 15.66 -10.74
C THR A 325 -45.84 15.66 -9.43
N ASN A 326 -45.47 14.47 -8.91
CA ASN A 326 -44.69 14.36 -7.67
C ASN A 326 -43.22 14.57 -7.96
N VAL A 327 -42.71 15.70 -7.51
CA VAL A 327 -41.27 16.00 -7.57
C VAL A 327 -40.58 15.25 -6.45
N ILE A 328 -39.58 14.49 -6.82
CA ILE A 328 -38.64 13.92 -5.83
C ILE A 328 -37.81 15.05 -5.21
N SER A 329 -37.06 14.75 -4.14
CA SER A 329 -36.25 15.72 -3.37
C SER A 329 -35.28 16.61 -4.19
N TYR A 330 -35.35 16.55 -5.48
CA TYR A 330 -34.56 17.33 -6.46
C TYR A 330 -35.38 18.55 -6.92
N ALA A 331 -35.68 19.44 -5.99
CA ALA A 331 -36.38 20.67 -6.27
C ALA A 331 -35.53 21.59 -7.22
N PRO A 332 -36.18 22.50 -7.96
CA PRO A 332 -35.48 23.41 -8.91
C PRO A 332 -34.35 24.23 -8.29
N ASN A 333 -34.36 24.39 -6.98
CA ASN A 333 -33.35 25.14 -6.24
C ASN A 333 -32.14 24.25 -5.76
N VAL A 334 -32.24 22.91 -5.88
CA VAL A 334 -31.18 21.97 -5.54
C VAL A 334 -30.38 21.67 -6.82
N LYS A 335 -29.18 22.22 -6.91
CA LYS A 335 -28.34 22.06 -8.11
C LYS A 335 -27.61 20.73 -8.18
N THR A 336 -27.42 20.05 -7.07
CA THR A 336 -26.62 18.82 -6.98
C THR A 336 -27.29 17.80 -6.07
N ALA A 337 -27.04 16.53 -6.35
CA ALA A 337 -27.43 15.42 -5.48
C ALA A 337 -26.35 14.34 -5.48
N VAL A 338 -26.32 13.51 -4.42
CA VAL A 338 -25.48 12.32 -4.35
C VAL A 338 -26.21 11.17 -5.02
N PHE A 339 -25.51 10.44 -5.90
CA PHE A 339 -26.06 9.28 -6.59
C PHE A 339 -26.00 8.05 -5.67
N GLU A 340 -27.16 7.52 -5.30
CA GLU A 340 -27.27 6.38 -4.38
C GLU A 340 -28.05 5.18 -4.98
N ASP A 341 -28.41 5.27 -6.24
CA ASP A 341 -29.07 4.16 -6.95
C ASP A 341 -28.02 3.12 -7.41
N GLU A 342 -28.35 1.84 -7.26
CA GLU A 342 -27.49 0.73 -7.69
C GLU A 342 -27.81 0.25 -9.13
N LYS A 343 -28.39 1.14 -9.95
CA LYS A 343 -28.79 0.89 -11.34
C LYS A 343 -28.93 2.20 -12.10
N ASP A 344 -28.99 2.11 -13.41
CA ASP A 344 -29.30 3.27 -14.25
C ASP A 344 -30.62 3.92 -13.83
N LEU A 345 -30.63 5.24 -13.85
CA LEU A 345 -31.75 6.07 -13.40
C LEU A 345 -32.27 6.89 -14.58
N THR A 346 -33.61 6.93 -14.73
CA THR A 346 -34.25 7.91 -15.62
C THR A 346 -35.06 8.89 -14.76
N LEU A 347 -34.79 10.16 -14.98
CA LEU A 347 -35.49 11.27 -14.36
C LEU A 347 -36.31 12.01 -15.41
N TYR A 348 -37.56 12.28 -15.11
CA TYR A 348 -38.53 12.95 -15.98
C TYR A 348 -38.78 14.35 -15.48
N ALA A 349 -38.66 15.37 -16.35
CA ALA A 349 -38.93 16.74 -15.99
C ALA A 349 -40.42 16.94 -15.66
N VAL A 350 -40.66 17.63 -14.57
CA VAL A 350 -42.01 17.99 -14.11
C VAL A 350 -42.23 19.47 -14.35
N TYR A 351 -43.33 19.79 -15.02
CA TYR A 351 -43.66 21.17 -15.36
C TYR A 351 -45.07 21.54 -14.87
N LYS A 352 -45.18 22.78 -14.46
CA LYS A 352 -46.45 23.44 -14.19
C LYS A 352 -46.69 24.50 -15.27
N PRO A 353 -47.87 24.53 -15.90
CA PRO A 353 -48.14 25.53 -16.92
C PRO A 353 -48.18 26.92 -16.28
N ILE A 354 -47.66 27.90 -17.01
CA ILE A 354 -47.79 29.30 -16.67
C ILE A 354 -49.18 29.75 -17.15
N THR A 355 -50.05 30.08 -16.21
CA THR A 355 -51.42 30.44 -16.48
C THR A 355 -51.62 31.94 -16.59
N SER A 356 -50.66 32.72 -16.12
CA SER A 356 -50.73 34.17 -16.19
C SER A 356 -49.38 34.81 -16.52
N ALA A 357 -49.40 35.87 -17.23
CA ALA A 357 -48.24 36.67 -17.57
C ALA A 357 -48.58 38.16 -17.57
N VAL A 358 -47.64 38.93 -17.06
CA VAL A 358 -47.78 40.39 -17.02
C VAL A 358 -46.62 41.01 -17.81
N PHE A 359 -46.99 41.80 -18.77
CA PHE A 359 -46.07 42.66 -19.49
C PHE A 359 -46.24 44.11 -19.01
N THR A 360 -45.12 44.77 -18.70
CA THR A 360 -45.10 46.19 -18.34
C THR A 360 -44.18 46.92 -19.32
N GLY A 361 -44.71 47.81 -20.11
CA GLY A 361 -43.92 48.69 -20.97
C GLY A 361 -43.09 49.65 -20.13
N GLN A 362 -42.11 50.29 -20.78
CA GLN A 362 -41.31 51.35 -20.12
C GLN A 362 -42.23 52.51 -19.76
N THR A 363 -42.30 52.84 -18.49
CA THR A 363 -43.23 53.85 -17.93
C THR A 363 -42.98 55.28 -18.45
N GLU A 364 -41.81 55.56 -19.01
CA GLU A 364 -41.43 56.89 -19.49
C GLU A 364 -41.49 57.02 -21.01
N HIS A 365 -41.89 55.99 -21.73
CA HIS A 365 -41.89 56.01 -23.18
C HIS A 365 -43.28 56.45 -23.71
N LYS A 366 -43.27 57.44 -24.55
CA LYS A 366 -44.46 57.92 -25.25
C LYS A 366 -44.50 57.30 -26.65
N TYR A 367 -45.54 56.58 -26.94
CA TYR A 367 -45.80 56.02 -28.27
C TYR A 367 -46.62 56.98 -29.06
N PHE A 368 -46.13 57.39 -30.21
CA PHE A 368 -46.87 58.28 -31.15
C PHE A 368 -47.85 57.47 -31.96
N ILE A 369 -49.02 57.95 -32.14
CA ILE A 369 -50.06 57.38 -32.99
C ILE A 369 -50.27 58.35 -34.15
N THR A 370 -50.04 57.92 -35.36
CA THR A 370 -50.16 58.77 -36.55
C THR A 370 -51.49 58.54 -37.32
N ASP A 371 -51.94 59.61 -38.02
CA ASP A 371 -53.30 59.78 -38.53
C ASP A 371 -53.77 58.87 -39.69
N GLU A 372 -52.93 58.14 -40.31
CA GLU A 372 -53.33 57.43 -41.55
C GLU A 372 -53.07 55.91 -41.55
N HIS A 373 -52.57 55.37 -40.47
CA HIS A 373 -52.14 53.97 -40.49
C HIS A 373 -52.41 53.26 -39.16
N GLU A 374 -52.85 52.01 -39.28
CA GLU A 374 -52.95 51.10 -38.12
C GLU A 374 -51.60 50.93 -37.47
N LEU A 375 -51.48 51.39 -36.25
CA LEU A 375 -50.27 51.14 -35.48
C LEU A 375 -50.40 49.80 -34.75
N THR A 376 -49.75 48.78 -35.23
CA THR A 376 -49.64 47.52 -34.50
C THR A 376 -48.72 47.75 -33.30
N ILE A 377 -49.31 47.83 -32.14
CA ILE A 377 -48.55 48.08 -30.93
C ILE A 377 -47.75 46.87 -30.52
N PHE A 378 -48.35 45.72 -30.66
CA PHE A 378 -47.70 44.44 -30.30
C PHE A 378 -48.19 43.32 -31.23
N THR A 379 -47.25 42.52 -31.72
CA THR A 379 -47.56 41.25 -32.35
C THR A 379 -46.86 40.17 -31.54
N PHE A 380 -47.64 39.27 -30.96
CA PHE A 380 -47.15 38.12 -30.20
C PHE A 380 -47.16 36.89 -31.12
N PHE A 381 -46.02 36.51 -31.56
CA PHE A 381 -45.87 35.25 -32.30
C PHE A 381 -45.70 34.08 -31.29
N ILE A 382 -46.62 33.17 -31.37
CA ILE A 382 -46.63 31.96 -30.53
C ILE A 382 -46.13 30.79 -31.37
N GLN A 383 -45.06 30.94 -32.08
CA GLN A 383 -44.46 29.89 -32.92
C GLN A 383 -43.00 29.70 -32.57
N GLY A 384 -42.69 28.57 -31.96
CA GLY A 384 -41.32 28.16 -31.69
C GLY A 384 -40.55 29.03 -30.70
N ASP A 385 -39.23 28.90 -30.69
CA ASP A 385 -38.35 29.56 -29.70
C ASP A 385 -38.09 31.05 -29.92
N ARG A 386 -38.92 31.75 -30.68
CA ARG A 386 -38.71 33.17 -31.02
C ARG A 386 -39.80 34.06 -30.46
N LYS A 387 -39.42 34.85 -29.49
CA LYS A 387 -40.17 36.00 -29.04
C LYS A 387 -39.87 37.17 -29.97
N VAL A 388 -40.77 37.50 -30.85
CA VAL A 388 -40.62 38.69 -31.68
C VAL A 388 -41.83 39.60 -31.38
N VAL A 389 -41.51 40.72 -30.80
CA VAL A 389 -42.47 41.82 -30.72
C VAL A 389 -42.07 42.84 -31.78
N THR A 390 -42.88 42.97 -32.79
CA THR A 390 -42.68 44.02 -33.75
C THR A 390 -43.69 45.14 -33.43
N THR A 391 -43.16 46.32 -33.15
CA THR A 391 -43.98 47.55 -33.31
C THR A 391 -44.10 47.80 -34.79
N GLY A 392 -45.31 47.95 -35.25
CA GLY A 392 -45.60 48.08 -36.65
C GLY A 392 -45.00 49.31 -37.30
N ASP A 393 -44.74 49.12 -38.54
CA ASP A 393 -44.03 49.99 -39.43
C ASP A 393 -44.98 50.91 -40.17
N TYR A 394 -44.79 52.21 -40.03
CA TYR A 394 -44.94 53.21 -41.10
C TYR A 394 -44.24 54.51 -40.69
N GLY A 395 -43.01 54.64 -41.05
CA GLY A 395 -42.37 55.85 -41.49
C GLY A 395 -41.83 56.83 -40.47
N LEU A 396 -41.94 56.69 -39.16
CA LEU A 396 -41.36 57.61 -38.20
C LEU A 396 -40.69 56.84 -37.04
N ASP A 397 -39.42 57.08 -36.92
CA ASP A 397 -38.49 56.61 -35.88
C ASP A 397 -38.75 55.23 -35.24
N ARG A 398 -38.21 54.20 -35.80
CA ARG A 398 -38.32 52.80 -35.40
C ARG A 398 -37.55 52.54 -34.09
N SER A 399 -38.19 52.65 -32.97
CA SER A 399 -37.66 52.14 -31.71
C SER A 399 -38.16 50.71 -31.54
N TRP A 400 -37.25 49.74 -31.78
CA TRP A 400 -37.48 48.36 -31.54
C TRP A 400 -37.50 48.09 -30.04
N TYR A 401 -38.63 47.68 -29.48
CA TYR A 401 -38.69 47.25 -28.10
C TYR A 401 -38.87 45.73 -28.05
N ASN A 402 -37.89 45.07 -27.47
CA ASN A 402 -37.99 43.67 -27.15
C ASN A 402 -38.88 43.52 -25.87
N LEU A 403 -40.10 43.17 -26.08
CA LEU A 403 -41.01 42.90 -25.01
C LEU A 403 -40.92 41.41 -24.62
N TYR A 404 -40.30 41.15 -23.48
CA TYR A 404 -40.26 39.82 -22.93
C TYR A 404 -41.54 39.53 -22.18
N LEU A 405 -42.49 38.87 -22.81
CA LEU A 405 -43.53 38.21 -22.09
C LEU A 405 -42.93 36.97 -21.42
N PRO A 406 -43.22 36.69 -20.15
CA PRO A 406 -42.88 35.41 -19.58
C PRO A 406 -43.53 34.34 -20.43
N ASP A 407 -42.79 33.27 -20.65
CA ASP A 407 -42.97 32.21 -21.62
C ASP A 407 -44.33 31.54 -21.63
N ILE A 408 -45.35 32.17 -22.13
CA ILE A 408 -46.61 31.48 -22.44
C ILE A 408 -46.42 30.75 -23.76
N SER A 409 -46.32 29.42 -23.74
CA SER A 409 -46.21 28.63 -24.95
C SER A 409 -47.58 28.21 -25.47
N MET A 410 -47.61 27.88 -26.76
CA MET A 410 -48.81 27.26 -27.36
C MET A 410 -49.16 25.94 -26.70
N ASP A 411 -48.16 25.18 -26.22
CA ASP A 411 -48.42 23.92 -25.52
C ASP A 411 -49.16 24.17 -24.18
N ALA A 412 -48.86 25.24 -23.47
CA ALA A 412 -49.62 25.60 -22.29
C ALA A 412 -50.97 26.19 -22.67
N ALA A 413 -51.03 27.06 -23.66
CA ALA A 413 -52.28 27.60 -24.16
C ALA A 413 -53.23 26.53 -24.68
N ARG A 414 -52.76 25.44 -25.23
CA ARG A 414 -53.57 24.28 -25.67
C ARG A 414 -54.31 23.57 -24.55
N LEU A 415 -53.88 23.71 -23.34
CA LEU A 415 -54.51 23.09 -22.17
C LEU A 415 -55.74 23.91 -21.67
N TYR A 416 -55.83 25.18 -22.07
CA TYR A 416 -56.83 26.09 -21.58
C TYR A 416 -57.89 26.38 -22.64
N GLN A 417 -59.10 26.63 -22.20
CA GLN A 417 -60.20 26.90 -23.10
C GLN A 417 -60.36 28.38 -23.44
N LYS A 418 -59.77 29.22 -22.62
CA LYS A 418 -59.95 30.67 -22.72
C LYS A 418 -58.63 31.41 -22.38
N MET A 419 -58.38 32.47 -23.13
CA MET A 419 -57.26 33.39 -22.85
C MET A 419 -57.86 34.77 -22.62
N LYS A 420 -57.58 35.35 -21.47
CA LYS A 420 -57.92 36.74 -21.17
C LYS A 420 -56.69 37.61 -21.34
N ILE A 421 -56.86 38.70 -22.08
CA ILE A 421 -55.80 39.65 -22.34
C ILE A 421 -56.29 41.01 -21.83
N LYS A 422 -55.71 41.44 -20.73
CA LYS A 422 -56.03 42.75 -20.16
C LYS A 422 -54.93 43.74 -20.52
N VAL A 423 -55.34 44.83 -21.17
CA VAL A 423 -54.44 45.89 -21.61
C VAL A 423 -54.76 47.14 -20.78
N SER A 424 -53.75 47.69 -20.13
CA SER A 424 -53.87 48.90 -19.34
C SER A 424 -52.85 49.93 -19.81
N TYR A 425 -53.22 51.17 -20.00
CA TYR A 425 -52.37 52.25 -20.48
C TYR A 425 -52.91 53.61 -20.04
N LYS A 426 -52.08 54.65 -20.24
CA LYS A 426 -52.49 56.04 -20.16
C LYS A 426 -52.39 56.68 -21.53
N ILE A 427 -53.38 57.47 -21.91
CA ILE A 427 -53.35 58.29 -23.11
C ILE A 427 -53.44 59.76 -22.72
N ASP A 428 -52.54 60.56 -23.25
CA ASP A 428 -52.58 62.00 -23.23
C ASP A 428 -53.14 62.47 -24.56
N LYS A 429 -54.28 63.15 -24.53
CA LYS A 429 -55.00 63.68 -25.69
C LYS A 429 -55.01 65.16 -25.64
N LYS A 430 -54.77 65.77 -26.80
CA LYS A 430 -54.82 67.24 -26.93
C LYS A 430 -56.14 67.79 -27.50
N GLU A 431 -56.84 67.10 -28.40
CA GLU A 431 -58.06 67.55 -29.03
C GLU A 431 -59.06 66.43 -29.41
N ASP A 432 -60.23 66.76 -30.00
CA ASP A 432 -61.29 65.86 -30.36
C ASP A 432 -60.96 64.88 -31.49
N GLY A 433 -60.50 63.68 -31.14
CA GLY A 433 -60.31 62.54 -32.00
C GLY A 433 -60.76 61.29 -31.28
N TRP A 434 -60.80 60.18 -31.96
CA TRP A 434 -61.13 58.89 -31.37
C TRP A 434 -60.02 57.86 -31.76
N ALA A 435 -59.80 56.92 -30.94
CA ALA A 435 -58.89 55.84 -31.19
C ALA A 435 -59.51 54.50 -30.72
N ASP A 436 -59.21 53.46 -31.44
CA ASP A 436 -59.62 52.12 -31.15
C ASP A 436 -58.42 51.27 -30.73
N LEU A 437 -58.61 50.45 -29.71
CA LEU A 437 -57.72 49.34 -29.44
C LEU A 437 -58.43 48.05 -29.88
N ARG A 438 -57.84 47.36 -30.80
CA ARG A 438 -58.35 46.06 -31.26
C ARG A 438 -57.39 44.92 -31.05
N LEU A 439 -57.94 43.76 -30.82
CA LEU A 439 -57.23 42.53 -30.77
C LEU A 439 -57.40 41.76 -32.08
N SER A 440 -56.34 41.46 -32.78
CA SER A 440 -56.36 40.61 -33.95
C SER A 440 -55.58 39.32 -33.64
N TYR A 441 -56.00 38.19 -34.16
CA TYR A 441 -55.31 36.94 -33.94
C TYR A 441 -55.43 35.97 -35.15
N GLN A 442 -54.45 35.08 -35.27
CA GLN A 442 -54.48 34.05 -36.31
C GLN A 442 -54.41 32.66 -35.63
N LEU A 443 -55.22 31.72 -36.18
CA LEU A 443 -55.14 30.34 -35.79
C LEU A 443 -54.10 29.60 -36.63
N GLN A 444 -53.68 28.42 -36.18
CA GLN A 444 -52.68 27.61 -36.90
C GLN A 444 -53.09 27.12 -38.30
N ASP A 445 -54.40 27.05 -38.58
CA ASP A 445 -54.93 26.75 -39.85
C ASP A 445 -54.87 27.94 -40.86
N GLY A 446 -54.34 29.06 -40.40
CA GLY A 446 -54.23 30.27 -41.22
C GLY A 446 -55.44 31.20 -41.12
N THR A 447 -56.52 30.79 -40.44
CA THR A 447 -57.70 31.61 -40.27
C THR A 447 -57.36 32.83 -39.44
N TYR A 448 -57.62 34.00 -40.02
CA TYR A 448 -57.35 35.29 -39.37
C TYR A 448 -58.65 35.90 -38.86
N TYR A 449 -58.58 36.35 -37.67
CA TYR A 449 -59.69 37.07 -37.01
C TYR A 449 -59.24 38.53 -36.80
N ASP A 450 -59.77 39.41 -37.59
CA ASP A 450 -59.69 40.84 -37.35
C ASP A 450 -60.91 41.26 -36.54
N ASN A 451 -60.66 41.88 -35.42
CA ASN A 451 -61.65 41.88 -34.36
C ASN A 451 -62.62 43.08 -34.44
N ALA A 452 -63.46 43.07 -35.44
CA ALA A 452 -64.60 43.99 -35.51
C ALA A 452 -65.59 43.81 -34.32
N GLU A 453 -65.59 42.62 -33.70
CA GLU A 453 -66.48 42.37 -32.57
C GLU A 453 -65.93 42.78 -31.19
N LYS A 454 -64.68 43.23 -31.15
CA LYS A 454 -64.03 43.61 -29.89
C LYS A 454 -63.33 44.97 -29.98
N ARG A 455 -63.72 45.80 -30.92
CA ARG A 455 -63.34 47.19 -30.92
C ARG A 455 -63.80 47.84 -29.63
N VAL A 456 -62.91 48.48 -28.96
CA VAL A 456 -63.24 49.40 -27.89
C VAL A 456 -63.45 50.74 -28.54
N ASN A 457 -64.65 51.00 -28.97
CA ASN A 457 -65.02 52.31 -29.45
C ASN A 457 -65.02 53.26 -28.24
N ASP A 458 -64.21 54.27 -28.34
CA ASP A 458 -64.05 55.27 -27.30
C ASP A 458 -62.90 54.87 -26.28
N ILE A 459 -61.71 55.16 -26.67
CA ILE A 459 -60.64 55.22 -25.70
C ILE A 459 -60.85 56.52 -24.92
N GLY A 460 -61.97 56.56 -24.32
CA GLY A 460 -62.55 57.53 -23.48
C GLY A 460 -61.73 58.73 -23.04
N LYS A 461 -62.35 59.67 -22.50
CA LYS A 461 -61.86 60.87 -21.84
C LYS A 461 -60.50 60.59 -21.11
N CYS A 462 -59.41 60.72 -21.85
CA CYS A 462 -58.09 60.43 -21.32
C CYS A 462 -57.50 61.71 -20.75
N ASP A 463 -57.77 62.02 -19.56
CA ASP A 463 -57.18 63.11 -18.79
C ASP A 463 -55.95 62.63 -18.02
N GLY A 464 -55.14 61.73 -18.59
CA GLY A 464 -54.01 61.11 -17.90
C GLY A 464 -54.37 60.00 -16.92
N GLU A 465 -55.63 59.52 -16.89
CA GLU A 465 -56.03 58.36 -16.11
C GLU A 465 -55.66 57.04 -16.79
N THR A 466 -55.51 55.98 -16.01
CA THR A 466 -55.22 54.65 -16.55
C THR A 466 -56.51 54.03 -17.10
N VAL A 467 -56.50 53.71 -18.37
CA VAL A 467 -57.59 53.00 -19.08
C VAL A 467 -57.22 51.52 -19.13
N SER A 468 -58.24 50.67 -18.95
CA SER A 468 -58.05 49.20 -19.00
C SER A 468 -59.10 48.55 -19.89
N HIS A 469 -58.68 47.69 -20.76
CA HIS A 469 -59.57 46.86 -21.59
C HIS A 469 -59.23 45.38 -21.42
N THR A 470 -60.23 44.52 -21.48
CA THR A 470 -60.05 43.08 -21.42
C THR A 470 -60.62 42.41 -22.66
N PHE A 471 -59.77 41.69 -23.34
CA PHE A 471 -60.11 40.87 -24.50
C PHE A 471 -60.13 39.41 -24.09
N GLU A 472 -60.99 38.60 -24.73
CA GLU A 472 -61.09 37.17 -24.48
C GLU A 472 -60.97 36.43 -25.80
N ILE A 473 -60.04 35.48 -25.87
CA ILE A 473 -59.94 34.51 -26.95
C ILE A 473 -60.43 33.15 -26.39
N THR A 474 -61.51 32.62 -26.96
CA THR A 474 -61.98 31.30 -26.61
C THR A 474 -61.57 30.31 -27.68
N ARG A 475 -61.08 29.16 -27.23
CA ARG A 475 -60.68 28.07 -28.14
C ARG A 475 -61.87 27.57 -28.90
N LYS A 476 -61.81 27.65 -30.22
CA LYS A 476 -62.90 27.17 -31.11
C LYS A 476 -62.45 25.89 -31.82
N ASN A 477 -63.25 24.81 -31.70
CA ASN A 477 -63.11 23.59 -32.46
C ASN A 477 -61.70 22.96 -32.51
N GLY A 478 -60.91 23.06 -31.45
CA GLY A 478 -59.61 22.43 -31.39
C GLY A 478 -58.51 23.13 -32.21
N LEU A 479 -58.80 24.29 -32.77
CA LEU A 479 -57.83 25.09 -33.51
C LEU A 479 -56.94 25.89 -32.54
N ASP A 480 -55.65 25.77 -32.72
CA ASP A 480 -54.66 26.44 -31.88
C ASP A 480 -54.32 27.83 -32.40
N LEU A 481 -54.06 28.72 -31.47
CA LEU A 481 -53.63 30.09 -31.80
C LEU A 481 -52.20 30.08 -32.38
N ASN A 482 -52.02 30.80 -33.48
CA ASN A 482 -50.71 31.02 -34.07
C ASN A 482 -50.02 32.26 -33.49
N TYR A 483 -50.76 33.37 -33.48
CA TYR A 483 -50.34 34.60 -32.85
C TYR A 483 -51.57 35.45 -32.49
N PHE A 484 -51.37 36.43 -31.61
CA PHE A 484 -52.29 37.57 -31.46
C PHE A 484 -51.52 38.88 -31.53
N MET A 485 -52.22 39.91 -31.90
CA MET A 485 -51.65 41.21 -32.03
C MET A 485 -52.64 42.27 -31.47
N LEU A 486 -52.11 43.20 -30.71
CA LEU A 486 -52.84 44.35 -30.25
C LEU A 486 -52.57 45.51 -31.20
N VAL A 487 -53.61 46.02 -31.80
CA VAL A 487 -53.56 47.13 -32.75
C VAL A 487 -54.21 48.33 -32.10
N PHE A 488 -53.46 49.42 -32.06
CA PHE A 488 -53.98 50.73 -31.68
C PHE A 488 -54.20 51.54 -32.96
N ASP A 489 -55.44 51.94 -33.15
CA ASP A 489 -55.88 52.63 -34.38
C ASP A 489 -56.48 53.98 -34.01
N ALA A 490 -55.87 55.03 -34.49
CA ALA A 490 -56.32 56.40 -34.19
C ALA A 490 -56.84 57.07 -35.45
N HIS A 491 -57.98 57.71 -35.30
CA HIS A 491 -58.69 58.38 -36.39
C HIS A 491 -59.02 59.78 -36.05
N GLY A 492 -58.87 60.71 -36.99
CA GLY A 492 -59.26 62.14 -36.84
C GLY A 492 -58.20 63.11 -37.36
N LYS A 493 -58.52 64.37 -37.39
CA LYS A 493 -57.64 65.40 -37.96
C LYS A 493 -56.36 65.65 -37.15
N HIS A 494 -56.23 65.09 -35.97
CA HIS A 494 -55.15 65.35 -35.02
C HIS A 494 -54.66 64.07 -34.40
N ALA A 495 -54.66 62.96 -35.13
CA ALA A 495 -54.28 61.65 -34.61
C ALA A 495 -52.77 61.63 -34.18
N ASP A 496 -51.92 62.48 -34.71
CA ASP A 496 -50.53 62.66 -34.32
C ASP A 496 -50.32 63.29 -32.93
N GLU A 497 -51.40 63.70 -32.29
CA GLU A 497 -51.39 64.26 -30.94
C GLU A 497 -51.71 63.31 -29.79
N TYR A 498 -51.85 62.01 -30.09
CA TYR A 498 -52.07 60.97 -29.09
C TYR A 498 -50.77 60.32 -28.63
N TYR A 499 -50.59 60.27 -27.31
CA TYR A 499 -49.45 59.62 -26.68
C TYR A 499 -49.92 58.55 -25.73
N MET A 500 -49.43 57.34 -25.91
CA MET A 500 -49.65 56.24 -24.98
C MET A 500 -48.46 56.08 -24.03
N SER A 501 -48.73 55.95 -22.73
CA SER A 501 -47.72 55.70 -21.73
C SER A 501 -48.21 54.63 -20.72
N ASN A 502 -47.35 54.14 -19.89
CA ASN A 502 -47.64 53.13 -18.85
C ASN A 502 -48.36 51.89 -19.36
N LEU A 503 -48.00 51.40 -20.54
CA LEU A 503 -48.62 50.22 -21.12
C LEU A 503 -48.30 48.98 -20.29
N LYS A 504 -49.37 48.26 -19.92
CA LYS A 504 -49.30 46.98 -19.24
C LYS A 504 -50.23 46.01 -19.95
N VAL A 505 -49.74 44.84 -20.29
CA VAL A 505 -50.52 43.73 -20.88
C VAL A 505 -50.44 42.56 -19.91
N GLU A 506 -51.60 42.13 -19.43
CA GLU A 506 -51.76 40.99 -18.56
C GLU A 506 -52.43 39.88 -19.37
N VAL A 507 -51.84 38.71 -19.46
CA VAL A 507 -52.41 37.55 -20.12
C VAL A 507 -52.66 36.47 -19.07
N ASP A 508 -53.92 35.98 -19.06
CA ASP A 508 -54.35 34.96 -18.15
C ASP A 508 -55.01 33.80 -18.93
N LEU A 509 -54.61 32.59 -18.65
CA LEU A 509 -55.15 31.37 -19.25
C LEU A 509 -56.10 30.69 -18.29
N GLU A 510 -57.37 30.56 -18.65
CA GLU A 510 -58.42 29.92 -17.86
C GLU A 510 -58.88 28.56 -18.38
#